data_401a6840d5f2be9898205a0749b460ed
#
_entry.id   401a6840d5f2be9898205a0749b460ed
#
_cell.length_a   1.000
_cell.length_b   1.000
_cell.length_c   1.000
_cell.angle_alpha   90.00
_cell.angle_beta   90.00
_cell.angle_gamma   90.00
#
_symmetry.space_group_name_H-M   'P 1'
#
loop_
_entity.id
_entity.type
_entity.pdbx_description
1 polymer ?
#
loop_
_entity_poly.entity_id
_entity_poly.type
_entity_poly.pdbx_seq_one_letter_code
_entity_poly.pdbx_strand_id
1 'polypeptide(L)'
;MSNLFANYGHRVSLKPGKGWLRRNFITQVYLPSLFTRRKGKAHRPEFPQIGPDEICLTWIGHASFLIGWRGLNILVDPNWALWLKILKRIRRPGFPLRHLPSIDLVLVTHAHFDHLDRRTLRRIAAFQPIVVPNGVGNLVANLGFKEVHELNPWETVKIGEIGITLTPCRHWGARVLHDNHRGFGGYHLRLGNRTIFHCGDSAYFPGFAEIGDRLPTEIALLPIGAYDPPSRREVHMNPEQAIRAFTELHARFMVPMHYGSFRMSFEPPDEPLRRLQAAIKHRDIEDQVVVMEEGIPTVF
;
A
#
# COMPACT_ATOMS: atom_id res chain seq x y z
N MET A 1 -0.40 -31.38 -2.35
CA MET A 1 -0.38 -29.91 -2.11
C MET A 1 -0.72 -29.24 -3.44
N SER A 2 -2.02 -28.95 -3.64
CA SER A 2 -2.55 -28.37 -4.87
C SER A 2 -2.23 -26.86 -4.91
N ASN A 3 -1.75 -26.45 -6.04
CA ASN A 3 -1.33 -25.10 -6.43
C ASN A 3 -2.41 -24.03 -6.16
N LEU A 4 -2.49 -23.49 -4.94
CA LEU A 4 -3.36 -22.35 -4.58
C LEU A 4 -3.02 -21.07 -5.38
N PHE A 5 -1.84 -21.00 -5.98
CA PHE A 5 -1.43 -19.90 -6.86
C PHE A 5 -1.97 -19.99 -8.29
N ALA A 6 -2.47 -21.17 -8.71
CA ALA A 6 -2.93 -21.37 -10.09
C ALA A 6 -4.28 -20.69 -10.39
N ASN A 7 -5.11 -20.42 -9.39
CA ASN A 7 -6.47 -19.94 -9.63
C ASN A 7 -6.61 -18.40 -9.75
N TYR A 8 -5.60 -17.61 -9.32
CA TYR A 8 -5.66 -16.14 -9.42
C TYR A 8 -4.68 -15.56 -10.44
N GLY A 9 -3.85 -16.42 -11.04
CA GLY A 9 -2.86 -16.07 -12.06
C GLY A 9 -3.41 -16.12 -13.48
N HIS A 10 -4.49 -15.41 -13.81
CA HIS A 10 -4.82 -15.21 -15.21
C HIS A 10 -3.67 -14.46 -15.89
N ARG A 11 -2.98 -15.14 -16.84
CA ARG A 11 -2.02 -14.50 -17.73
C ARG A 11 -2.72 -13.32 -18.40
N VAL A 12 -2.41 -12.12 -17.95
CA VAL A 12 -2.93 -10.90 -18.54
C VAL A 12 -2.47 -10.85 -19.99
N SER A 13 -3.41 -10.89 -20.92
CA SER A 13 -3.12 -10.84 -22.35
C SER A 13 -2.39 -9.54 -22.71
N LEU A 14 -1.20 -9.66 -23.28
CA LEU A 14 -0.34 -8.54 -23.70
C LEU A 14 -0.75 -7.96 -25.06
N LYS A 15 -1.97 -8.21 -25.58
CA LYS A 15 -2.39 -7.66 -26.86
C LYS A 15 -2.66 -6.16 -26.75
N PRO A 16 -1.91 -5.29 -27.44
CA PRO A 16 -2.19 -3.87 -27.48
C PRO A 16 -3.53 -3.61 -28.18
N GLY A 17 -4.44 -2.90 -27.51
CA GLY A 17 -5.71 -2.47 -28.12
C GLY A 17 -5.50 -1.37 -29.19
N LYS A 18 -6.49 -1.20 -30.05
CA LYS A 18 -6.52 -0.15 -31.09
C LYS A 18 -6.48 1.26 -30.47
N GLY A 19 -5.38 1.90 -30.39
CA GLY A 19 -5.19 3.22 -29.77
C GLY A 19 -3.84 3.36 -29.05
N TRP A 20 -3.12 2.28 -28.89
CA TRP A 20 -1.81 2.24 -28.29
C TRP A 20 -0.79 3.16 -28.97
N LEU A 21 -0.83 3.30 -30.28
CA LEU A 21 0.05 4.18 -31.08
C LEU A 21 -0.14 5.67 -30.79
N ARG A 22 -1.26 6.09 -30.14
CA ARG A 22 -1.53 7.51 -29.80
C ARG A 22 -1.14 7.87 -28.36
N ARG A 23 -0.85 6.91 -27.48
CA ARG A 23 -0.50 7.17 -26.07
C ARG A 23 0.95 6.78 -25.83
N ASN A 24 1.80 7.76 -25.57
CA ASN A 24 3.21 7.54 -25.29
C ASN A 24 3.50 7.99 -23.84
N PHE A 25 3.76 7.02 -22.96
CA PHE A 25 4.02 7.27 -21.56
C PHE A 25 5.24 8.17 -21.33
N ILE A 26 6.29 8.00 -22.14
CA ILE A 26 7.51 8.80 -21.99
C ILE A 26 7.22 10.27 -22.21
N THR A 27 6.56 10.62 -23.33
CA THR A 27 6.32 12.02 -23.70
C THR A 27 5.15 12.66 -22.97
N GLN A 28 4.12 11.89 -22.62
CA GLN A 28 2.88 12.40 -22.01
C GLN A 28 2.89 12.38 -20.47
N VAL A 29 3.68 11.48 -19.87
CA VAL A 29 3.69 11.29 -18.42
C VAL A 29 5.08 11.47 -17.82
N TYR A 30 6.05 10.69 -18.28
CA TYR A 30 7.38 10.66 -17.67
C TYR A 30 8.12 12.00 -17.84
N LEU A 31 8.36 12.46 -19.05
CA LEU A 31 9.08 13.72 -19.30
C LEU A 31 8.40 14.93 -18.61
N PRO A 32 7.08 15.15 -18.72
CA PRO A 32 6.42 16.22 -17.98
C PRO A 32 6.58 16.12 -16.46
N SER A 33 6.61 14.89 -15.92
CA SER A 33 6.77 14.68 -14.47
C SER A 33 8.13 15.15 -13.96
N LEU A 34 9.19 15.10 -14.78
CA LEU A 34 10.53 15.56 -14.41
C LEU A 34 10.56 17.06 -14.12
N PHE A 35 9.77 17.85 -14.87
CA PHE A 35 9.68 19.30 -14.72
C PHE A 35 8.60 19.72 -13.71
N THR A 36 7.75 18.81 -13.27
CA THR A 36 6.73 19.10 -12.26
C THR A 36 7.40 19.47 -10.93
N ARG A 37 7.07 20.63 -10.35
CA ARG A 37 7.52 20.99 -9.00
C ARG A 37 6.89 20.05 -7.99
N ARG A 38 7.69 19.50 -7.04
CA ARG A 38 7.16 18.66 -5.97
C ARG A 38 6.17 19.43 -5.10
N LYS A 39 4.97 18.92 -4.99
CA LYS A 39 3.90 19.43 -4.13
C LYS A 39 4.06 18.91 -2.69
N GLY A 40 3.18 19.37 -1.82
CA GLY A 40 3.11 18.99 -0.40
C GLY A 40 4.16 19.69 0.46
N LYS A 41 3.82 19.89 1.71
CA LYS A 41 4.72 20.36 2.77
C LYS A 41 5.11 19.15 3.61
N ALA A 42 6.36 19.09 4.04
CA ALA A 42 6.77 18.12 5.05
C ALA A 42 6.40 18.71 6.41
N HIS A 43 5.49 18.06 7.11
CA HIS A 43 5.07 18.46 8.44
C HIS A 43 6.12 18.07 9.51
N ARG A 44 6.01 18.65 10.68
CA ARG A 44 6.57 18.06 11.89
C ARG A 44 5.40 17.40 12.61
N PRO A 45 5.28 16.07 12.51
CA PRO A 45 4.11 15.40 13.09
C PRO A 45 4.14 15.53 14.62
N GLU A 46 3.00 15.82 15.20
CA GLU A 46 2.75 15.70 16.62
C GLU A 46 1.91 14.44 16.79
N PHE A 47 2.57 13.36 17.22
CA PHE A 47 1.88 12.08 17.45
C PHE A 47 1.09 12.18 18.74
N PRO A 48 -0.25 12.01 18.70
CA PRO A 48 -1.07 12.08 19.90
C PRO A 48 -0.78 10.90 20.83
N GLN A 49 -0.97 11.12 22.10
CA GLN A 49 -1.13 9.99 23.02
C GLN A 49 -2.53 9.40 22.78
N ILE A 50 -2.56 8.12 22.55
CA ILE A 50 -3.79 7.38 22.25
C ILE A 50 -4.11 6.40 23.38
N GLY A 51 -5.40 6.17 23.60
CA GLY A 51 -5.89 5.16 24.53
C GLY A 51 -5.62 3.74 24.03
N PRO A 52 -5.83 2.72 24.88
CA PRO A 52 -5.55 1.32 24.55
C PRO A 52 -6.44 0.77 23.41
N ASP A 53 -7.60 1.38 23.20
CA ASP A 53 -8.55 0.96 22.16
C ASP A 53 -8.55 1.89 20.93
N GLU A 54 -7.64 2.85 20.88
CA GLU A 54 -7.49 3.78 19.77
C GLU A 54 -6.38 3.34 18.80
N ILE A 55 -6.55 3.68 17.55
CA ILE A 55 -5.57 3.47 16.48
C ILE A 55 -5.24 4.83 15.87
N CYS A 56 -3.96 5.18 15.85
CA CYS A 56 -3.49 6.38 15.18
C CYS A 56 -2.83 6.02 13.86
N LEU A 57 -3.41 6.46 12.74
CA LEU A 57 -2.81 6.34 11.43
C LEU A 57 -2.13 7.64 11.03
N THR A 58 -0.94 7.55 10.46
CA THR A 58 -0.27 8.69 9.82
C THR A 58 0.14 8.28 8.41
N TRP A 59 -0.49 8.90 7.40
CA TRP A 59 -0.16 8.63 6.01
C TRP A 59 1.13 9.37 5.62
N ILE A 60 2.16 8.62 5.24
CA ILE A 60 3.45 9.18 4.82
C ILE A 60 3.40 9.58 3.35
N GLY A 61 2.44 9.01 2.61
CA GLY A 61 2.24 9.17 1.18
C GLY A 61 2.42 7.85 0.44
N HIS A 62 1.80 7.74 -0.74
CA HIS A 62 1.72 6.52 -1.52
C HIS A 62 1.01 5.40 -0.73
N ALA A 63 1.64 4.24 -0.53
CA ALA A 63 1.14 3.16 0.31
C ALA A 63 1.80 3.11 1.69
N SER A 64 2.57 4.14 2.06
CA SER A 64 3.35 4.15 3.30
C SER A 64 2.55 4.69 4.47
N PHE A 65 2.40 3.91 5.54
CA PHE A 65 1.68 4.30 6.76
C PHE A 65 2.50 3.99 8.02
N LEU A 66 2.44 4.93 8.97
CA LEU A 66 2.79 4.69 10.36
C LEU A 66 1.50 4.45 11.14
N ILE A 67 1.45 3.35 11.88
CA ILE A 67 0.32 2.92 12.70
C ILE A 67 0.77 2.92 14.15
N GLY A 68 0.24 3.84 14.94
CA GLY A 68 0.35 3.81 16.40
C GLY A 68 -0.82 2.99 16.98
N TRP A 69 -0.51 1.95 17.77
CA TRP A 69 -1.54 1.05 18.29
C TRP A 69 -1.10 0.34 19.57
N ARG A 70 -1.75 0.61 20.70
CA ARG A 70 -1.42 0.04 22.02
C ARG A 70 0.06 0.16 22.38
N GLY A 71 0.64 1.35 22.16
CA GLY A 71 2.05 1.62 22.41
C GLY A 71 3.02 1.08 21.36
N LEU A 72 2.56 0.34 20.35
CA LEU A 72 3.37 -0.12 19.23
C LEU A 72 3.36 0.89 18.07
N ASN A 73 4.49 1.06 17.43
CA ASN A 73 4.64 1.79 16.18
C ASN A 73 4.96 0.82 15.05
N ILE A 74 3.98 0.62 14.16
CA ILE A 74 4.07 -0.31 13.05
C ILE A 74 4.22 0.50 11.76
N LEU A 75 5.17 0.13 10.92
CA LEU A 75 5.44 0.84 9.67
C LEU A 75 5.19 -0.10 8.47
N VAL A 76 4.26 0.30 7.60
CA VAL A 76 3.90 -0.47 6.41
C VAL A 76 4.43 0.22 5.16
N ASP A 77 5.05 -0.55 4.26
CA ASP A 77 5.61 -0.12 2.97
C ASP A 77 6.44 1.17 3.05
N PRO A 78 7.46 1.24 3.93
CA PRO A 78 8.18 2.48 4.21
C PRO A 78 8.96 2.99 3.01
N ASN A 79 8.54 4.11 2.45
CA ASN A 79 9.17 4.73 1.31
C ASN A 79 9.27 6.26 1.44
N TRP A 80 10.49 6.75 1.72
CA TRP A 80 10.85 8.18 1.70
C TRP A 80 11.61 8.60 0.44
N ALA A 81 11.74 7.69 -0.55
CA ALA A 81 12.49 7.96 -1.77
C ALA A 81 11.86 9.15 -2.55
N LEU A 82 12.72 10.07 -2.95
CA LEU A 82 12.35 11.17 -3.87
C LEU A 82 12.44 10.75 -5.34
N TRP A 83 13.03 9.58 -5.59
CA TRP A 83 13.18 8.97 -6.89
C TRP A 83 13.09 7.45 -6.77
N LEU A 84 12.20 6.83 -7.55
CA LEU A 84 12.14 5.38 -7.76
C LEU A 84 12.91 5.07 -9.04
N LYS A 85 14.21 4.80 -8.90
CA LYS A 85 15.10 4.73 -10.05
C LYS A 85 15.04 6.03 -10.86
N ILE A 86 14.34 6.02 -11.98
CA ILE A 86 14.15 7.19 -12.86
C ILE A 86 12.85 7.96 -12.59
N LEU A 87 11.85 7.34 -11.92
CA LEU A 87 10.58 7.99 -11.64
C LEU A 87 10.70 8.99 -10.48
N LYS A 88 10.34 10.23 -10.76
CA LYS A 88 10.35 11.30 -9.77
C LYS A 88 9.12 11.23 -8.87
N ARG A 89 9.33 11.34 -7.55
CA ARG A 89 8.23 11.58 -6.61
C ARG A 89 7.71 13.01 -6.84
N ILE A 90 6.42 13.17 -7.08
CA ILE A 90 5.79 14.47 -7.39
C ILE A 90 5.19 15.15 -6.17
N ARG A 91 5.01 14.42 -5.05
CA ARG A 91 4.58 14.94 -3.76
C ARG A 91 5.54 14.49 -2.66
N ARG A 92 5.95 15.42 -1.78
CA ARG A 92 6.90 15.11 -0.70
C ARG A 92 6.29 14.10 0.26
N PRO A 93 7.10 13.24 0.93
CA PRO A 93 6.62 12.50 2.09
C PRO A 93 6.05 13.45 3.14
N GLY A 94 4.99 13.05 3.82
CA GLY A 94 4.25 13.87 4.77
C GLY A 94 5.12 14.46 5.88
N PHE A 95 6.19 13.75 6.26
CA PHE A 95 7.20 14.25 7.20
C PHE A 95 8.59 13.69 6.89
N PRO A 96 9.67 14.37 7.34
CA PRO A 96 11.03 13.89 7.19
C PRO A 96 11.30 12.64 8.03
N LEU A 97 12.06 11.69 7.48
CA LEU A 97 12.41 10.43 8.16
C LEU A 97 13.00 10.61 9.57
N ARG A 98 13.71 11.70 9.83
CA ARG A 98 14.29 12.02 11.16
C ARG A 98 13.24 12.27 12.25
N HIS A 99 11.98 12.47 11.89
CA HIS A 99 10.88 12.65 12.85
C HIS A 99 10.07 11.36 13.05
N LEU A 100 10.53 10.25 12.47
CA LEU A 100 9.93 8.94 12.70
C LEU A 100 10.19 8.54 14.17
N PRO A 101 9.18 8.08 14.92
CA PRO A 101 9.39 7.52 16.26
C PRO A 101 10.17 6.20 16.18
N SER A 102 10.51 5.63 17.34
CA SER A 102 11.01 4.26 17.39
C SER A 102 9.98 3.31 16.79
N ILE A 103 10.43 2.38 15.95
CA ILE A 103 9.56 1.44 15.22
C ILE A 103 9.71 0.05 15.83
N ASP A 104 8.58 -0.58 16.16
CA ASP A 104 8.53 -1.91 16.76
C ASP A 104 8.38 -3.03 15.73
N LEU A 105 7.79 -2.73 14.56
CA LEU A 105 7.50 -3.69 13.51
C LEU A 105 7.49 -3.02 12.14
N VAL A 106 8.05 -3.68 11.13
CA VAL A 106 8.00 -3.26 9.74
C VAL A 106 7.29 -4.32 8.90
N LEU A 107 6.40 -3.89 8.02
CA LEU A 107 5.70 -4.75 7.05
C LEU A 107 6.01 -4.25 5.64
N VAL A 108 6.23 -5.18 4.70
CA VAL A 108 6.38 -4.84 3.27
C VAL A 108 5.48 -5.76 2.46
N THR A 109 4.55 -5.19 1.71
CA THR A 109 3.51 -5.94 0.99
C THR A 109 4.03 -6.68 -0.24
N HIS A 110 5.05 -6.14 -0.91
CA HIS A 110 5.69 -6.77 -2.07
C HIS A 110 7.00 -6.06 -2.46
N ALA A 111 7.71 -6.61 -3.44
CA ALA A 111 9.08 -6.19 -3.74
C ALA A 111 9.22 -4.99 -4.68
N HIS A 112 8.15 -4.34 -5.16
CA HIS A 112 8.24 -3.17 -6.03
C HIS A 112 8.97 -2.00 -5.38
N PHE A 113 9.58 -1.13 -6.20
CA PHE A 113 10.47 -0.06 -5.72
C PHE A 113 9.76 1.03 -4.93
N ASP A 114 8.47 1.19 -5.14
CA ASP A 114 7.58 2.16 -4.46
C ASP A 114 7.08 1.66 -3.10
N HIS A 115 7.19 0.36 -2.82
CA HIS A 115 6.87 -0.27 -1.53
C HIS A 115 8.13 -0.69 -0.76
N LEU A 116 9.06 -1.38 -1.40
CA LEU A 116 10.31 -1.83 -0.82
C LEU A 116 11.47 -0.91 -1.23
N ASP A 117 11.65 0.21 -0.52
CA ASP A 117 12.82 1.06 -0.68
C ASP A 117 13.94 0.65 0.28
N ARG A 118 14.93 -0.09 -0.22
CA ARG A 118 16.05 -0.58 0.60
C ARG A 118 16.85 0.54 1.26
N ARG A 119 16.85 1.77 0.71
CA ARG A 119 17.54 2.92 1.31
C ARG A 119 16.81 3.40 2.55
N THR A 120 15.50 3.49 2.47
CA THR A 120 14.65 3.79 3.63
C THR A 120 14.76 2.68 4.67
N LEU A 121 14.56 1.42 4.27
CA LEU A 121 14.62 0.26 5.17
C LEU A 121 15.94 0.20 5.94
N ARG A 122 17.10 0.39 5.28
CA ARG A 122 18.42 0.42 5.95
C ARG A 122 18.53 1.52 6.99
N ARG A 123 17.84 2.65 6.82
CA ARG A 123 17.92 3.79 7.74
C ARG A 123 17.00 3.65 8.94
N ILE A 124 15.97 2.83 8.84
CA ILE A 124 14.99 2.59 9.92
C ILE A 124 15.24 1.28 10.66
N ALA A 125 16.04 0.38 10.08
CA ALA A 125 16.38 -0.87 10.72
C ALA A 125 17.13 -0.62 12.04
N ALA A 126 16.58 -1.12 13.14
CA ALA A 126 17.07 -0.94 14.50
C ALA A 126 16.75 -2.18 15.35
N PHE A 127 17.06 -3.37 14.84
CA PHE A 127 16.80 -4.65 15.52
C PHE A 127 15.32 -5.03 15.71
N GLN A 128 14.37 -4.31 15.14
CA GLN A 128 12.97 -4.74 15.12
C GLN A 128 12.74 -5.85 14.08
N PRO A 129 11.68 -6.67 14.22
CA PRO A 129 11.29 -7.65 13.22
C PRO A 129 10.74 -6.97 11.94
N ILE A 130 10.85 -7.69 10.83
CA ILE A 130 10.22 -7.34 9.56
C ILE A 130 9.43 -8.54 9.02
N VAL A 131 8.22 -8.29 8.51
CA VAL A 131 7.39 -9.30 7.84
C VAL A 131 7.29 -8.95 6.36
N VAL A 132 7.52 -9.94 5.51
CA VAL A 132 7.50 -9.82 4.05
C VAL A 132 6.83 -11.04 3.43
N PRO A 133 6.34 -10.99 2.19
CA PRO A 133 5.89 -12.17 1.48
C PRO A 133 7.04 -13.12 1.16
N ASN A 134 6.74 -14.40 1.02
CA ASN A 134 7.71 -15.44 0.67
C ASN A 134 8.53 -15.07 -0.59
N GLY A 135 9.84 -15.31 -0.56
CA GLY A 135 10.79 -14.95 -1.62
C GLY A 135 11.23 -13.48 -1.63
N VAL A 136 10.79 -12.67 -0.65
CA VAL A 136 11.21 -11.25 -0.51
C VAL A 136 12.29 -11.08 0.55
N GLY A 137 12.42 -12.02 1.49
CA GLY A 137 13.32 -11.95 2.64
C GLY A 137 14.77 -11.66 2.28
N ASN A 138 15.28 -12.23 1.19
CA ASN A 138 16.67 -11.99 0.72
C ASN A 138 16.95 -10.51 0.35
N LEU A 139 15.92 -9.71 0.07
CA LEU A 139 16.06 -8.27 -0.20
C LEU A 139 16.26 -7.45 1.07
N VAL A 140 15.87 -7.98 2.23
CA VAL A 140 15.88 -7.28 3.51
C VAL A 140 16.80 -7.88 4.56
N ALA A 141 17.28 -9.12 4.38
CA ALA A 141 18.09 -9.87 5.36
C ALA A 141 19.33 -9.12 5.87
N ASN A 142 20.00 -8.34 5.01
CA ASN A 142 21.24 -7.63 5.34
C ASN A 142 21.02 -6.14 5.62
N LEU A 143 19.83 -5.74 6.08
CA LEU A 143 19.51 -4.34 6.33
C LEU A 143 19.59 -3.94 7.82
N GLY A 144 19.67 -4.93 8.74
CA GLY A 144 19.79 -4.69 10.18
C GLY A 144 18.51 -4.98 10.98
N PHE A 145 17.57 -5.73 10.41
CA PHE A 145 16.40 -6.27 11.12
C PHE A 145 16.80 -7.49 11.96
N LYS A 146 16.16 -7.66 13.13
CA LYS A 146 16.46 -8.78 14.04
C LYS A 146 15.98 -10.12 13.45
N GLU A 147 14.76 -10.13 12.95
CA GLU A 147 14.08 -11.30 12.43
C GLU A 147 13.38 -10.93 11.12
N VAL A 148 13.44 -11.83 10.15
CA VAL A 148 12.74 -11.70 8.87
C VAL A 148 11.72 -12.84 8.79
N HIS A 149 10.45 -12.50 8.85
CA HIS A 149 9.35 -13.45 8.71
C HIS A 149 8.83 -13.41 7.28
N GLU A 150 8.86 -14.55 6.59
CA GLU A 150 8.27 -14.69 5.25
C GLU A 150 6.95 -15.42 5.35
N LEU A 151 5.90 -14.87 4.71
CA LEU A 151 4.55 -15.43 4.74
C LEU A 151 4.06 -15.75 3.33
N ASN A 152 3.30 -16.84 3.22
CA ASN A 152 2.44 -17.10 2.08
C ASN A 152 1.02 -16.56 2.34
N PRO A 153 0.19 -16.35 1.31
CA PRO A 153 -1.21 -15.96 1.51
C PRO A 153 -1.94 -16.90 2.49
N TRP A 154 -2.71 -16.30 3.40
CA TRP A 154 -3.43 -16.92 4.51
C TRP A 154 -2.57 -17.42 5.66
N GLU A 155 -1.25 -17.32 5.57
CA GLU A 155 -0.40 -17.58 6.74
C GLU A 155 -0.43 -16.38 7.69
N THR A 156 -0.39 -16.72 8.98
CA THR A 156 -0.40 -15.75 10.08
C THR A 156 0.84 -15.92 10.94
N VAL A 157 1.53 -14.84 11.22
CA VAL A 157 2.55 -14.77 12.27
C VAL A 157 2.03 -13.93 13.43
N LYS A 158 2.42 -14.29 14.65
CA LYS A 158 2.16 -13.50 15.86
C LYS A 158 3.46 -12.92 16.35
N ILE A 159 3.53 -11.57 16.46
CA ILE A 159 4.69 -10.82 16.99
C ILE A 159 4.19 -10.05 18.22
N GLY A 160 4.65 -10.46 19.41
CA GLY A 160 4.01 -10.01 20.63
C GLY A 160 2.53 -10.40 20.66
N GLU A 161 1.65 -9.42 20.84
CA GLU A 161 0.20 -9.66 20.85
C GLU A 161 -0.46 -9.45 19.48
N ILE A 162 0.25 -8.86 18.51
CA ILE A 162 -0.32 -8.60 17.20
C ILE A 162 -0.28 -9.82 16.29
N GLY A 163 -1.43 -10.19 15.75
CA GLY A 163 -1.56 -11.18 14.68
C GLY A 163 -1.47 -10.50 13.32
N ILE A 164 -0.64 -11.03 12.43
CA ILE A 164 -0.36 -10.48 11.10
C ILE A 164 -0.62 -11.59 10.09
N THR A 165 -1.66 -11.44 9.28
CA THR A 165 -2.01 -12.40 8.24
C THR A 165 -1.70 -11.79 6.87
N LEU A 166 -0.93 -12.49 6.03
CA LEU A 166 -0.79 -12.12 4.63
C LEU A 166 -2.04 -12.56 3.87
N THR A 167 -2.70 -11.63 3.19
CA THR A 167 -3.89 -11.91 2.40
C THR A 167 -3.55 -11.99 0.91
N PRO A 168 -4.30 -12.78 0.10
CA PRO A 168 -4.15 -12.76 -1.34
C PRO A 168 -4.50 -11.38 -1.91
N CYS A 169 -3.91 -11.06 -3.06
CA CYS A 169 -4.28 -9.93 -3.89
C CYS A 169 -4.09 -10.26 -5.37
N ARG A 170 -4.63 -9.43 -6.26
CA ARG A 170 -4.43 -9.56 -7.71
C ARG A 170 -3.37 -8.57 -8.18
N HIS A 171 -2.12 -8.99 -8.05
CA HIS A 171 -0.94 -8.19 -8.39
C HIS A 171 0.21 -9.07 -8.92
N TRP A 172 1.44 -8.61 -8.80
CA TRP A 172 2.66 -9.33 -9.16
C TRP A 172 3.81 -8.93 -8.22
N GLY A 173 4.76 -9.84 -8.00
CA GLY A 173 5.85 -9.60 -7.04
C GLY A 173 7.21 -9.29 -7.66
N ALA A 174 7.36 -9.37 -9.00
CA ALA A 174 8.66 -9.23 -9.64
C ALA A 174 9.23 -7.81 -9.51
N ARG A 175 10.42 -7.69 -8.90
CA ARG A 175 11.16 -6.43 -8.81
C ARG A 175 12.00 -6.13 -10.07
N VAL A 176 12.49 -7.18 -10.71
CA VAL A 176 13.24 -7.17 -11.97
C VAL A 176 12.78 -8.31 -12.88
N LEU A 177 13.17 -8.31 -14.15
CA LEU A 177 12.64 -9.18 -15.19
C LEU A 177 12.60 -10.70 -14.87
N HIS A 178 13.41 -11.19 -13.95
CA HIS A 178 13.53 -12.62 -13.61
C HIS A 178 13.06 -12.98 -12.19
N ASP A 179 12.44 -12.04 -11.48
CA ASP A 179 12.06 -12.20 -10.06
C ASP A 179 10.61 -12.70 -9.88
N ASN A 180 10.07 -13.48 -10.77
CA ASN A 180 8.65 -13.93 -10.75
C ASN A 180 8.31 -14.87 -9.57
N HIS A 181 9.31 -15.31 -8.81
CA HIS A 181 9.16 -16.18 -7.64
C HIS A 181 8.76 -15.40 -6.37
N ARG A 182 8.84 -14.06 -6.39
CA ARG A 182 8.54 -13.25 -5.21
C ARG A 182 7.05 -13.17 -4.95
N GLY A 183 6.68 -13.47 -3.72
CA GLY A 183 5.32 -13.32 -3.22
C GLY A 183 4.90 -11.85 -3.10
N PHE A 184 3.61 -11.66 -2.92
CA PHE A 184 2.94 -10.37 -2.76
C PHE A 184 1.60 -10.60 -2.05
N GLY A 185 1.07 -9.56 -1.40
CA GLY A 185 -0.22 -9.62 -0.72
C GLY A 185 -0.52 -8.35 0.04
N GLY A 186 -1.71 -8.31 0.65
CA GLY A 186 -2.07 -7.35 1.68
C GLY A 186 -1.76 -7.89 3.07
N TYR A 187 -1.86 -7.05 4.08
CA TYR A 187 -1.75 -7.47 5.48
C TYR A 187 -3.03 -7.17 6.25
N HIS A 188 -3.57 -8.20 6.89
CA HIS A 188 -4.60 -8.03 7.91
C HIS A 188 -3.93 -8.09 9.29
N LEU A 189 -4.07 -7.02 10.04
CA LEU A 189 -3.51 -6.85 11.38
C LEU A 189 -4.63 -6.96 12.40
N ARG A 190 -4.41 -7.72 13.46
CA ARG A 190 -5.34 -7.88 14.58
C ARG A 190 -4.62 -7.71 15.91
N LEU A 191 -5.13 -6.83 16.75
CA LEU A 191 -4.65 -6.64 18.12
C LEU A 191 -5.87 -6.40 19.04
N GLY A 192 -6.14 -7.36 19.92
CA GLY A 192 -7.40 -7.39 20.66
C GLY A 192 -8.60 -7.55 19.75
N ASN A 193 -9.57 -6.65 19.87
CA ASN A 193 -10.81 -6.66 19.08
C ASN A 193 -10.75 -5.72 17.85
N ARG A 194 -9.66 -4.96 17.69
CA ARG A 194 -9.50 -4.02 16.60
C ARG A 194 -8.73 -4.65 15.42
N THR A 195 -9.00 -4.18 14.23
CA THR A 195 -8.40 -4.76 13.00
C THR A 195 -8.14 -3.68 11.95
N ILE A 196 -7.03 -3.86 11.23
CA ILE A 196 -6.66 -3.03 10.08
C ILE A 196 -6.34 -3.95 8.91
N PHE A 197 -6.83 -3.64 7.74
CA PHE A 197 -6.43 -4.26 6.49
C PHE A 197 -5.68 -3.26 5.62
N HIS A 198 -4.41 -3.52 5.35
CA HIS A 198 -3.62 -2.80 4.36
C HIS A 198 -3.55 -3.64 3.09
N CYS A 199 -4.25 -3.22 2.05
CA CYS A 199 -4.40 -3.99 0.82
C CYS A 199 -3.08 -4.25 0.08
N GLY A 200 -2.06 -3.40 0.26
CA GLY A 200 -0.97 -3.34 -0.70
C GLY A 200 -1.49 -2.92 -2.08
N ASP A 201 -0.84 -3.41 -3.14
CA ASP A 201 -1.29 -3.19 -4.50
C ASP A 201 -2.17 -4.35 -4.98
N SER A 202 -3.31 -4.01 -5.55
CA SER A 202 -4.23 -4.99 -6.12
C SER A 202 -5.13 -4.37 -7.17
N ALA A 203 -5.38 -5.11 -8.25
CA ALA A 203 -6.61 -4.94 -9.03
C ALA A 203 -7.80 -5.44 -8.21
N TYR A 204 -9.01 -5.01 -8.59
CA TYR A 204 -10.21 -5.63 -8.05
C TYR A 204 -10.27 -7.11 -8.45
N PHE A 205 -10.65 -7.95 -7.49
CA PHE A 205 -10.88 -9.39 -7.69
C PHE A 205 -11.89 -9.92 -6.65
N PRO A 206 -12.60 -11.04 -6.92
CA PRO A 206 -13.62 -11.57 -6.01
C PRO A 206 -13.12 -11.99 -4.62
N GLY A 207 -11.80 -12.15 -4.45
CA GLY A 207 -11.21 -12.49 -3.16
C GLY A 207 -11.37 -11.44 -2.07
N PHE A 208 -11.82 -10.22 -2.38
CA PHE A 208 -12.14 -9.23 -1.34
C PHE A 208 -13.32 -9.69 -0.49
N ALA A 209 -14.33 -10.32 -1.07
CA ALA A 209 -15.43 -10.92 -0.31
C ALA A 209 -14.91 -12.06 0.59
N GLU A 210 -14.07 -12.96 0.06
CA GLU A 210 -13.46 -14.03 0.86
C GLU A 210 -12.62 -13.48 2.03
N ILE A 211 -11.87 -12.40 1.81
CA ILE A 211 -11.10 -11.73 2.87
C ILE A 211 -12.04 -11.17 3.94
N GLY A 212 -13.12 -10.48 3.54
CA GLY A 212 -14.10 -9.91 4.46
C GLY A 212 -14.84 -10.97 5.28
N ASP A 213 -15.19 -12.09 4.66
CA ASP A 213 -15.85 -13.21 5.34
C ASP A 213 -14.94 -13.90 6.37
N ARG A 214 -13.64 -14.01 6.08
CA ARG A 214 -12.68 -14.69 6.96
C ARG A 214 -12.06 -13.79 8.03
N LEU A 215 -11.88 -12.52 7.70
CA LEU A 215 -11.09 -11.57 8.49
C LEU A 215 -11.89 -10.29 8.72
N PRO A 216 -12.70 -10.23 9.80
CA PRO A 216 -13.42 -8.99 10.13
C PRO A 216 -12.50 -7.78 10.09
N THR A 217 -12.85 -6.78 9.30
CA THR A 217 -12.01 -5.61 9.03
C THR A 217 -12.69 -4.35 9.54
N GLU A 218 -12.01 -3.59 10.40
CA GLU A 218 -12.53 -2.29 10.84
C GLU A 218 -12.08 -1.15 9.92
N ILE A 219 -10.77 -1.07 9.66
CA ILE A 219 -10.18 -0.02 8.83
C ILE A 219 -9.52 -0.67 7.62
N ALA A 220 -9.96 -0.32 6.41
CA ALA A 220 -9.39 -0.79 5.17
C ALA A 220 -8.60 0.30 4.44
N LEU A 221 -7.29 0.10 4.28
CA LEU A 221 -6.40 0.96 3.51
C LEU A 221 -6.36 0.43 2.07
N LEU A 222 -7.02 1.13 1.12
CA LEU A 222 -7.26 0.63 -0.24
C LEU A 222 -6.62 1.51 -1.32
N PRO A 223 -5.91 0.93 -2.30
CA PRO A 223 -5.33 1.68 -3.41
C PRO A 223 -6.43 2.20 -4.35
N ILE A 224 -6.27 3.45 -4.82
CA ILE A 224 -7.21 4.09 -5.74
C ILE A 224 -6.54 4.67 -6.99
N GLY A 225 -5.24 4.49 -7.17
CA GLY A 225 -4.45 5.07 -8.26
C GLY A 225 -3.67 4.04 -9.06
N ALA A 226 -2.98 4.51 -10.11
CA ALA A 226 -2.21 3.71 -11.05
C ALA A 226 -3.05 2.72 -11.91
N TYR A 227 -4.34 3.00 -12.11
CA TYR A 227 -5.27 2.12 -12.79
C TYR A 227 -5.26 2.22 -14.33
N ASP A 228 -4.53 3.18 -14.91
CA ASP A 228 -4.34 3.33 -16.36
C ASP A 228 -2.85 3.20 -16.74
N PRO A 229 -2.20 2.05 -16.44
CA PRO A 229 -0.77 1.88 -16.62
C PRO A 229 -0.40 1.73 -18.10
N PRO A 230 0.84 2.09 -18.49
CA PRO A 230 1.32 1.93 -19.88
C PRO A 230 1.34 0.48 -20.33
N SER A 231 1.45 -0.47 -19.40
CA SER A 231 1.40 -1.91 -19.67
C SER A 231 0.00 -2.43 -19.98
N ARG A 232 -1.05 -1.65 -19.69
CA ARG A 232 -2.46 -2.06 -19.74
C ARG A 232 -2.80 -3.31 -18.92
N ARG A 233 -1.97 -3.67 -17.97
CA ARG A 233 -2.27 -4.74 -17.04
C ARG A 233 -3.26 -4.24 -16.00
N GLU A 234 -4.31 -5.02 -15.76
CA GLU A 234 -5.25 -4.76 -14.67
C GLU A 234 -4.65 -5.28 -13.36
N VAL A 235 -3.79 -4.46 -12.75
CA VAL A 235 -3.07 -4.79 -11.51
C VAL A 235 -3.30 -3.75 -10.41
N HIS A 236 -4.11 -2.74 -10.68
CA HIS A 236 -4.52 -1.70 -9.74
C HIS A 236 -6.01 -1.41 -9.87
N MET A 237 -6.65 -1.09 -8.74
CA MET A 237 -8.05 -0.66 -8.68
C MET A 237 -8.20 0.81 -9.06
N ASN A 238 -9.28 1.14 -9.75
CA ASN A 238 -9.78 2.50 -9.81
C ASN A 238 -10.63 2.82 -8.56
N PRO A 239 -11.00 4.09 -8.30
CA PRO A 239 -11.75 4.48 -7.10
C PRO A 239 -13.08 3.74 -6.92
N GLU A 240 -13.82 3.49 -7.98
CA GLU A 240 -15.11 2.81 -7.93
C GLU A 240 -14.95 1.32 -7.58
N GLN A 241 -13.87 0.70 -8.07
CA GLN A 241 -13.50 -0.67 -7.71
C GLN A 241 -13.02 -0.76 -6.25
N ALA A 242 -12.30 0.25 -5.76
CA ALA A 242 -11.89 0.31 -4.36
C ALA A 242 -13.09 0.44 -3.41
N ILE A 243 -14.12 1.23 -3.76
CA ILE A 243 -15.37 1.28 -3.00
C ILE A 243 -16.09 -0.07 -3.02
N ARG A 244 -16.08 -0.77 -4.16
CA ARG A 244 -16.63 -2.13 -4.22
C ARG A 244 -15.89 -3.09 -3.30
N ALA A 245 -14.56 -3.07 -3.33
CA ALA A 245 -13.73 -3.87 -2.44
C ALA A 245 -13.99 -3.53 -0.96
N PHE A 246 -14.14 -2.24 -0.62
CA PHE A 246 -14.51 -1.77 0.70
C PHE A 246 -15.83 -2.38 1.19
N THR A 247 -16.85 -2.38 0.33
CA THR A 247 -18.15 -3.00 0.64
C THR A 247 -18.01 -4.53 0.86
N GLU A 248 -17.26 -5.21 0.00
CA GLU A 248 -17.06 -6.67 0.09
C GLU A 248 -16.17 -7.08 1.29
N LEU A 249 -15.30 -6.21 1.76
CA LEU A 249 -14.53 -6.40 3.00
C LEU A 249 -15.38 -6.21 4.27
N HIS A 250 -16.60 -5.72 4.15
CA HIS A 250 -17.47 -5.35 5.28
C HIS A 250 -16.78 -4.40 6.26
N ALA A 251 -15.85 -3.57 5.78
CA ALA A 251 -15.08 -2.67 6.62
C ALA A 251 -15.93 -1.50 7.11
N ARG A 252 -15.60 -0.97 8.30
CA ARG A 252 -16.29 0.19 8.86
C ARG A 252 -15.78 1.49 8.26
N PHE A 253 -14.44 1.59 8.07
CA PHE A 253 -13.79 2.78 7.51
C PHE A 253 -12.90 2.41 6.33
N MET A 254 -12.92 3.23 5.30
CA MET A 254 -11.99 3.18 4.17
C MET A 254 -11.01 4.35 4.24
N VAL A 255 -9.72 4.06 4.09
CA VAL A 255 -8.68 5.07 3.90
C VAL A 255 -8.08 4.87 2.50
N PRO A 256 -8.24 5.82 1.57
CA PRO A 256 -7.66 5.71 0.23
C PRO A 256 -6.15 5.92 0.25
N MET A 257 -5.43 5.14 -0.53
CA MET A 257 -3.98 5.23 -0.68
C MET A 257 -3.52 5.04 -2.13
N HIS A 258 -2.22 5.02 -2.36
CA HIS A 258 -1.57 4.73 -3.64
C HIS A 258 -1.93 5.71 -4.76
N TYR A 259 -2.08 7.00 -4.44
CA TYR A 259 -2.34 8.07 -5.40
C TYR A 259 -1.50 9.32 -5.10
N GLY A 260 -1.35 10.19 -6.09
CA GLY A 260 -0.77 11.53 -5.93
C GLY A 260 0.74 11.60 -5.62
N SER A 261 1.43 10.52 -5.30
CA SER A 261 2.84 10.50 -4.88
C SER A 261 3.81 10.31 -6.04
N PHE A 262 3.54 9.35 -6.92
CA PHE A 262 4.32 9.07 -8.12
C PHE A 262 3.39 9.05 -9.33
N ARG A 263 3.91 9.44 -10.48
CA ARG A 263 3.14 9.39 -11.72
C ARG A 263 3.54 8.14 -12.51
N MET A 264 2.86 7.03 -12.26
CA MET A 264 3.18 5.71 -12.82
C MET A 264 2.24 5.28 -13.95
N SER A 265 1.21 6.07 -14.23
CA SER A 265 0.13 5.78 -15.14
C SER A 265 -0.36 7.03 -15.86
N PHE A 266 -1.28 6.88 -16.79
CA PHE A 266 -1.74 7.99 -17.63
C PHE A 266 -2.76 8.89 -16.95
N GLU A 267 -3.51 8.39 -15.98
CA GLU A 267 -4.49 9.22 -15.27
C GLU A 267 -3.79 10.43 -14.61
N PRO A 268 -4.42 11.62 -14.62
CA PRO A 268 -3.93 12.79 -13.90
C PRO A 268 -3.78 12.50 -12.40
N PRO A 269 -2.76 13.04 -11.70
CA PRO A 269 -2.50 12.75 -10.30
C PRO A 269 -3.64 13.10 -9.32
N ASP A 270 -4.52 14.00 -9.69
CA ASP A 270 -5.69 14.44 -8.91
C ASP A 270 -6.97 13.70 -9.28
N GLU A 271 -7.00 12.98 -10.39
CA GLU A 271 -8.19 12.27 -10.86
C GLU A 271 -8.67 11.19 -9.88
N PRO A 272 -7.79 10.33 -9.30
CA PRO A 272 -8.23 9.29 -8.39
C PRO A 272 -9.06 9.85 -7.22
N LEU A 273 -8.56 10.91 -6.59
CA LEU A 273 -9.27 11.53 -5.46
C LEU A 273 -10.58 12.19 -5.88
N ARG A 274 -10.62 12.91 -7.01
CA ARG A 274 -11.86 13.52 -7.53
C ARG A 274 -12.92 12.46 -7.85
N ARG A 275 -12.52 11.34 -8.47
CA ARG A 275 -13.44 10.23 -8.77
C ARG A 275 -13.95 9.58 -7.50
N LEU A 276 -13.07 9.33 -6.52
CA LEU A 276 -13.47 8.81 -5.21
C LEU A 276 -14.52 9.73 -4.56
N GLN A 277 -14.24 11.04 -4.46
CA GLN A 277 -15.15 12.01 -3.85
C GLN A 277 -16.52 12.06 -4.54
N ALA A 278 -16.55 12.00 -5.86
CA ALA A 278 -17.81 11.92 -6.60
C ALA A 278 -18.56 10.61 -6.32
N ALA A 279 -17.86 9.49 -6.26
CA ALA A 279 -18.46 8.18 -6.05
C ALA A 279 -18.98 7.95 -4.62
N ILE A 280 -18.27 8.43 -3.58
CA ILE A 280 -18.75 8.33 -2.19
C ILE A 280 -19.97 9.20 -1.95
N LYS A 281 -19.99 10.43 -2.50
CA LYS A 281 -21.17 11.31 -2.43
C LYS A 281 -22.40 10.68 -3.09
N HIS A 282 -22.22 10.06 -4.25
CA HIS A 282 -23.32 9.38 -4.95
C HIS A 282 -23.88 8.19 -4.16
N ARG A 283 -23.06 7.57 -3.27
CA ARG A 283 -23.45 6.40 -2.48
C ARG A 283 -23.81 6.72 -1.03
N ASP A 284 -23.72 7.98 -0.61
CA ASP A 284 -23.99 8.43 0.76
C ASP A 284 -23.17 7.70 1.82
N ILE A 285 -21.84 7.62 1.57
CA ILE A 285 -20.87 6.94 2.45
C ILE A 285 -19.68 7.85 2.81
N GLU A 286 -19.85 9.18 2.75
CA GLU A 286 -18.77 10.14 3.03
C GLU A 286 -18.21 10.00 4.43
N ASP A 287 -19.03 9.66 5.41
CA ASP A 287 -18.67 9.46 6.82
C ASP A 287 -17.86 8.17 7.07
N GLN A 288 -17.88 7.24 6.11
CA GLN A 288 -17.10 6.00 6.18
C GLN A 288 -15.74 6.11 5.45
N VAL A 289 -15.51 7.15 4.66
CA VAL A 289 -14.29 7.31 3.86
C VAL A 289 -13.43 8.46 4.37
N VAL A 290 -12.32 8.11 5.01
CA VAL A 290 -11.40 9.07 5.63
C VAL A 290 -10.25 9.40 4.68
N VAL A 291 -10.34 10.52 3.98
CA VAL A 291 -9.27 11.05 3.12
C VAL A 291 -8.24 11.76 4.00
N MET A 292 -7.09 11.13 4.22
CA MET A 292 -6.04 11.66 5.08
C MET A 292 -5.15 12.68 4.36
N GLU A 293 -4.63 13.64 5.10
CA GLU A 293 -3.53 14.49 4.68
C GLU A 293 -2.18 13.84 5.04
N GLU A 294 -1.20 13.88 4.12
CA GLU A 294 0.11 13.28 4.40
C GLU A 294 0.80 13.98 5.57
N GLY A 295 1.24 13.19 6.54
CA GLY A 295 1.98 13.63 7.72
C GLY A 295 1.12 14.14 8.86
N ILE A 296 -0.20 14.13 8.73
CA ILE A 296 -1.12 14.50 9.81
C ILE A 296 -1.69 13.22 10.44
N PRO A 297 -1.45 12.98 11.73
CA PRO A 297 -2.01 11.85 12.46
C PRO A 297 -3.54 11.93 12.52
N THR A 298 -4.21 10.79 12.34
CA THR A 298 -5.67 10.65 12.45
C THR A 298 -5.97 9.49 13.39
N VAL A 299 -6.83 9.71 14.39
CA VAL A 299 -7.22 8.71 15.40
C VAL A 299 -8.56 8.10 15.04
N PHE A 300 -8.65 6.77 15.16
CA PHE A 300 -9.82 5.94 14.92
C PHE A 300 -10.29 5.23 16.19
#